data_7d91493c439d2ee89cf28bae4c13b1c5
#
_entry.id   7d91493c439d2ee89cf28bae4c13b1c5
#
_cell.length_a   1.000
_cell.length_b   1.000
_cell.length_c   1.000
_cell.angle_alpha   90.00
_cell.angle_beta   90.00
_cell.angle_gamma   90.00
#
_symmetry.space_group_name_H-M   'P 1'
#
loop_
_entity.id
_entity.type
_entity.pdbx_description
1 polymer ?
#
loop_
_entity_poly.entity_id
_entity_poly.type
_entity_poly.pdbx_seq_one_letter_code
_entity_poly.pdbx_strand_id
1 'polypeptide(L)'
;MVSTKLIGKLFVSRQKEIDRYAKEAEAIQEHVFRKLIQTAAATEWGKKYNYANIRTYTDFQRVHIQQYDDVKGYVDRMRHGEKNILWPGQVVWYAKSSGTTNDKSKFIPVSKDGLRHIHYKGGTDAVALYLRSNPQSNFFSGKGLILGGSHSPNYNLKDSLVGDLSAILIQNINPLVNFIRVPSKEIALLSEFEEKVERIAETTIHENVTNLSGVPSWMLAVIKRILEKTGAKHLNEIWPNLEVFFHGGVCFTPYREQYKQLITSDKMHYMETYNASEGFFGLQSDLNDPAMLLMLDYDVFYEFIPLEEIDNPAPAIIPLADVEIGKNYAMVISTSCGLWRYIIGDTVKFTQKSPYKFVISGRTKHFINAFGEELMVDNAEKGLARACAATGAQVLEYSAAPVFMDANAKCRHQWLIEFSTMPDSLENFRHTLDKALQDINSDYEAKRHKDITLQELEIIVARPNLFHDWLKQKGKLGGQHKVPRLSNNRDYIEEMLKLNI
;
A
#
# COMPACT_ATOMS: atom_id res chain seq x y z
N MET A 1 29.87 -2.20 -17.91
CA MET A 1 28.88 -2.43 -16.85
C MET A 1 29.53 -2.13 -15.49
N VAL A 2 28.92 -1.27 -14.69
CA VAL A 2 29.40 -1.00 -13.34
C VAL A 2 29.04 -2.21 -12.47
N SER A 3 30.00 -2.75 -11.72
CA SER A 3 29.75 -3.92 -10.87
C SER A 3 28.78 -3.58 -9.73
N THR A 4 27.70 -4.34 -9.58
CA THR A 4 26.75 -4.20 -8.46
C THR A 4 27.47 -4.20 -7.10
N LYS A 5 28.56 -4.99 -6.96
CA LYS A 5 29.39 -5.00 -5.74
C LYS A 5 30.07 -3.66 -5.47
N LEU A 6 30.47 -2.90 -6.50
CA LEU A 6 31.09 -1.60 -6.31
C LEU A 6 30.05 -0.55 -5.87
N ILE A 7 28.89 -0.52 -6.54
CA ILE A 7 27.77 0.36 -6.17
C ILE A 7 27.26 0.00 -4.77
N GLY A 8 27.18 -1.29 -4.44
CA GLY A 8 26.74 -1.77 -3.13
C GLY A 8 27.54 -1.17 -1.96
N LYS A 9 28.81 -0.84 -2.15
CA LYS A 9 29.62 -0.16 -1.12
C LYS A 9 29.09 1.24 -0.75
N LEU A 10 28.37 1.90 -1.65
CA LEU A 10 27.78 3.22 -1.35
C LEU A 10 26.64 3.13 -0.34
N PHE A 11 26.03 1.96 -0.18
CA PHE A 11 24.92 1.74 0.75
C PHE A 11 25.36 1.30 2.17
N VAL A 12 26.67 0.97 2.37
CA VAL A 12 27.15 0.44 3.65
C VAL A 12 26.93 1.39 4.82
N SER A 13 27.17 2.70 4.63
CA SER A 13 26.92 3.70 5.69
C SER A 13 25.43 3.73 6.06
N ARG A 14 24.57 3.69 5.07
CA ARG A 14 23.12 3.69 5.28
C ARG A 14 22.64 2.42 5.96
N GLN A 15 23.17 1.27 5.60
CA GLN A 15 22.87 0.00 6.29
C GLN A 15 23.22 0.07 7.77
N LYS A 16 24.35 0.67 8.13
CA LYS A 16 24.75 0.88 9.53
C LYS A 16 23.80 1.82 10.29
N GLU A 17 23.29 2.85 9.63
CA GLU A 17 22.26 3.72 10.23
C GLU A 17 20.97 2.95 10.51
N ILE A 18 20.53 2.10 9.57
CA ILE A 18 19.36 1.24 9.76
C ILE A 18 19.59 0.24 10.90
N ASP A 19 20.79 -0.29 11.07
CA ASP A 19 21.11 -1.22 12.16
C ASP A 19 20.95 -0.58 13.55
N ARG A 20 21.05 0.76 13.66
CA ARG A 20 20.79 1.50 14.91
C ARG A 20 19.32 1.42 15.35
N TYR A 21 18.38 1.15 14.44
CA TYR A 21 16.95 1.05 14.75
C TYR A 21 16.67 0.01 15.87
N ALA A 22 17.47 -1.04 15.96
CA ALA A 22 17.32 -2.04 17.00
C ALA A 22 17.60 -1.53 18.42
N LYS A 23 18.41 -0.50 18.56
CA LYS A 23 18.88 -0.01 19.87
C LYS A 23 18.47 1.43 20.17
N GLU A 24 18.18 2.22 19.14
CA GLU A 24 18.04 3.67 19.25
C GLU A 24 16.68 4.16 18.71
N ALA A 25 15.68 3.29 18.60
CA ALA A 25 14.39 3.60 17.98
C ALA A 25 13.73 4.86 18.58
N GLU A 26 13.67 4.94 19.90
CA GLU A 26 13.07 6.06 20.61
C GLU A 26 13.84 7.37 20.39
N ALA A 27 15.17 7.30 20.46
CA ALA A 27 16.02 8.48 20.23
C ALA A 27 15.91 9.00 18.79
N ILE A 28 15.81 8.09 17.81
CA ILE A 28 15.60 8.43 16.39
C ILE A 28 14.24 9.11 16.22
N GLN A 29 13.17 8.55 16.79
CA GLN A 29 11.83 9.11 16.68
C GLN A 29 11.71 10.45 17.44
N GLU A 30 12.36 10.61 18.59
CA GLU A 30 12.44 11.87 19.29
C GLU A 30 13.16 12.94 18.46
N HIS A 31 14.26 12.58 17.78
CA HIS A 31 14.96 13.47 16.87
C HIS A 31 14.07 13.91 15.70
N VAL A 32 13.36 12.97 15.07
CA VAL A 32 12.40 13.25 13.98
C VAL A 32 11.30 14.18 14.47
N PHE A 33 10.70 13.88 15.62
CA PHE A 33 9.67 14.68 16.25
C PHE A 33 10.12 16.12 16.43
N ARG A 34 11.27 16.34 17.09
CA ARG A 34 11.82 17.69 17.34
C ARG A 34 12.10 18.44 16.04
N LYS A 35 12.68 17.76 15.04
CA LYS A 35 12.95 18.32 13.73
C LYS A 35 11.66 18.81 13.07
N LEU A 36 10.60 17.98 13.04
CA LEU A 36 9.33 18.34 12.43
C LEU A 36 8.69 19.56 13.10
N ILE A 37 8.59 19.55 14.44
CA ILE A 37 8.00 20.62 15.25
C ILE A 37 8.76 21.94 15.04
N GLN A 38 10.09 21.91 15.13
CA GLN A 38 10.92 23.09 14.94
C GLN A 38 10.79 23.66 13.52
N THR A 39 10.81 22.81 12.50
CA THR A 39 10.70 23.22 11.12
C THR A 39 9.34 23.88 10.83
N ALA A 40 8.27 23.35 11.38
CA ALA A 40 6.92 23.85 11.15
C ALA A 40 6.49 24.99 12.10
N ALA A 41 7.29 25.37 13.10
CA ALA A 41 6.89 26.33 14.13
C ALA A 41 6.43 27.70 13.59
N ALA A 42 6.98 28.14 12.46
CA ALA A 42 6.62 29.41 11.82
C ALA A 42 5.43 29.33 10.86
N THR A 43 4.92 28.13 10.56
CA THR A 43 3.73 27.93 9.71
C THR A 43 2.47 28.41 10.41
N GLU A 44 1.38 28.56 9.67
CA GLU A 44 0.06 28.86 10.25
C GLU A 44 -0.36 27.77 11.26
N TRP A 45 -0.20 26.49 10.87
CA TRP A 45 -0.50 25.35 11.74
C TRP A 45 0.37 25.37 13.00
N GLY A 46 1.68 25.57 12.85
CA GLY A 46 2.60 25.64 13.99
C GLY A 46 2.29 26.77 14.97
N LYS A 47 1.86 27.93 14.45
CA LYS A 47 1.39 29.05 15.30
C LYS A 47 0.08 28.73 16.00
N LYS A 48 -0.90 28.15 15.28
CA LYS A 48 -2.20 27.74 15.84
C LYS A 48 -2.03 26.81 17.05
N TYR A 49 -1.11 25.86 16.97
CA TYR A 49 -0.87 24.86 18.02
C TYR A 49 0.36 25.19 18.89
N ASN A 50 0.92 26.40 18.74
CA ASN A 50 2.05 26.90 19.54
C ASN A 50 3.28 25.97 19.54
N TYR A 51 3.69 25.50 18.35
CA TYR A 51 4.81 24.58 18.17
C TYR A 51 6.12 25.11 18.74
N ALA A 52 6.32 26.44 18.77
CA ALA A 52 7.48 27.05 19.39
C ALA A 52 7.67 26.69 20.88
N ASN A 53 6.60 26.32 21.57
CA ASN A 53 6.60 25.95 22.98
C ASN A 53 6.40 24.44 23.26
N ILE A 54 6.23 23.61 22.22
CA ILE A 54 6.20 22.17 22.38
C ILE A 54 7.62 21.67 22.68
N ARG A 55 7.80 21.03 23.84
CA ARG A 55 9.08 20.48 24.31
C ARG A 55 9.04 18.96 24.48
N THR A 56 7.88 18.41 24.74
CA THR A 56 7.66 17.02 25.05
C THR A 56 6.55 16.42 24.19
N TYR A 57 6.52 15.11 24.10
CA TYR A 57 5.40 14.40 23.49
C TYR A 57 4.05 14.72 24.16
N THR A 58 4.04 14.90 25.49
CA THR A 58 2.83 15.29 26.24
C THR A 58 2.31 16.67 25.81
N ASP A 59 3.19 17.62 25.52
CA ASP A 59 2.77 18.91 24.96
C ASP A 59 2.11 18.75 23.59
N PHE A 60 2.63 17.82 22.76
CA PHE A 60 2.14 17.56 21.43
C PHE A 60 0.78 16.86 21.41
N GLN A 61 0.45 16.08 22.42
CA GLN A 61 -0.86 15.42 22.56
C GLN A 61 -2.03 16.42 22.60
N ARG A 62 -1.78 17.72 22.83
CA ARG A 62 -2.80 18.79 22.73
C ARG A 62 -3.24 19.08 21.29
N VAL A 63 -2.45 18.68 20.31
CA VAL A 63 -2.85 18.73 18.90
C VAL A 63 -3.83 17.61 18.64
N HIS A 64 -5.05 17.93 18.23
CA HIS A 64 -6.07 16.92 17.97
C HIS A 64 -5.63 16.01 16.82
N ILE A 65 -6.11 14.76 16.85
CA ILE A 65 -6.00 13.84 15.73
C ILE A 65 -6.77 14.40 14.54
N GLN A 66 -6.22 14.23 13.36
CA GLN A 66 -6.79 14.74 12.11
C GLN A 66 -7.19 13.59 11.19
N GLN A 67 -8.35 13.73 10.58
CA GLN A 67 -8.73 13.05 9.36
C GLN A 67 -8.61 14.02 8.17
N TYR A 68 -8.81 13.53 6.96
CA TYR A 68 -8.67 14.39 5.77
C TYR A 68 -9.61 15.59 5.78
N ASP A 69 -10.85 15.42 6.23
CA ASP A 69 -11.84 16.50 6.28
C ASP A 69 -11.42 17.64 7.22
N ASP A 70 -10.63 17.35 8.27
CA ASP A 70 -10.11 18.35 9.21
C ASP A 70 -9.01 19.21 8.59
N VAL A 71 -8.21 18.65 7.69
CA VAL A 71 -7.09 19.35 7.04
C VAL A 71 -7.42 19.84 5.64
N LYS A 72 -8.52 19.40 5.04
CA LYS A 72 -8.92 19.71 3.68
C LYS A 72 -8.91 21.19 3.36
N GLY A 73 -9.47 22.04 4.25
CA GLY A 73 -9.51 23.48 4.05
C GLY A 73 -8.11 24.13 3.97
N TYR A 74 -7.14 23.63 4.75
CA TYR A 74 -5.74 24.05 4.67
C TYR A 74 -5.09 23.58 3.37
N VAL A 75 -5.32 22.33 2.98
CA VAL A 75 -4.81 21.75 1.73
C VAL A 75 -5.35 22.52 0.52
N ASP A 76 -6.64 22.85 0.51
CA ASP A 76 -7.24 23.63 -0.58
C ASP A 76 -6.59 25.03 -0.72
N ARG A 77 -6.30 25.71 0.38
CA ARG A 77 -5.55 26.98 0.38
C ARG A 77 -4.14 26.82 -0.15
N MET A 78 -3.43 25.77 0.30
CA MET A 78 -2.09 25.44 -0.22
C MET A 78 -2.13 25.17 -1.73
N ARG A 79 -3.14 24.50 -2.24
CA ARG A 79 -3.33 24.25 -3.68
C ARG A 79 -3.57 25.52 -4.48
N HIS A 80 -4.13 26.56 -3.86
CA HIS A 80 -4.27 27.91 -4.44
C HIS A 80 -3.01 28.78 -4.27
N GLY A 81 -1.89 28.19 -3.86
CA GLY A 81 -0.59 28.85 -3.81
C GLY A 81 -0.23 29.51 -2.48
N GLU A 82 -1.08 29.40 -1.45
CA GLU A 82 -0.73 29.90 -0.12
C GLU A 82 0.44 29.13 0.47
N LYS A 83 1.40 29.88 1.03
CA LYS A 83 2.65 29.34 1.56
C LYS A 83 2.60 29.25 3.09
N ASN A 84 3.46 28.41 3.65
CA ASN A 84 3.64 28.29 5.10
C ASN A 84 2.35 27.95 5.87
N ILE A 85 1.48 27.14 5.30
CA ILE A 85 0.23 26.72 5.92
C ILE A 85 0.47 25.51 6.84
N LEU A 86 0.58 24.31 6.29
CA LEU A 86 0.85 23.07 7.04
C LEU A 86 2.34 22.74 7.10
N TRP A 87 3.12 23.17 6.11
CA TRP A 87 4.56 22.99 6.00
C TRP A 87 5.22 24.26 5.45
N PRO A 88 6.49 24.53 5.75
CA PRO A 88 7.17 25.74 5.25
C PRO A 88 7.28 25.77 3.72
N GLY A 89 7.18 26.97 3.17
CA GLY A 89 7.27 27.21 1.74
C GLY A 89 5.98 26.90 0.98
N GLN A 90 6.12 26.73 -0.34
CA GLN A 90 5.03 26.37 -1.24
C GLN A 90 5.11 24.88 -1.59
N VAL A 91 4.00 24.18 -1.45
CA VAL A 91 3.85 22.80 -1.95
C VAL A 91 3.20 22.87 -3.34
N VAL A 92 3.88 22.29 -4.33
CA VAL A 92 3.42 22.29 -5.73
C VAL A 92 2.72 20.99 -6.09
N TRP A 93 3.16 19.87 -5.55
CA TRP A 93 2.63 18.55 -5.88
C TRP A 93 1.64 18.03 -4.83
N TYR A 94 0.57 17.44 -5.34
CA TYR A 94 -0.46 16.80 -4.52
C TYR A 94 -0.76 15.41 -5.06
N ALA A 95 -0.55 14.40 -4.24
CA ALA A 95 -0.91 13.04 -4.58
C ALA A 95 -2.42 12.85 -4.46
N LYS A 96 -3.04 12.39 -5.56
CA LYS A 96 -4.44 12.04 -5.56
C LYS A 96 -4.60 10.65 -4.93
N SER A 97 -5.19 10.60 -3.75
CA SER A 97 -5.55 9.34 -3.10
C SER A 97 -7.01 9.03 -3.36
N SER A 98 -7.30 7.77 -3.66
CA SER A 98 -8.69 7.32 -3.78
C SER A 98 -9.35 7.35 -2.41
N GLY A 99 -10.27 8.27 -2.20
CA GLY A 99 -11.18 8.20 -1.07
C GLY A 99 -12.12 7.01 -1.26
N THR A 100 -12.07 6.05 -0.35
CA THR A 100 -13.01 4.92 -0.34
C THR A 100 -14.36 5.27 0.28
N THR A 101 -14.47 6.46 0.87
CA THR A 101 -15.70 7.00 1.45
C THR A 101 -16.11 8.26 0.69
N ASN A 102 -17.33 8.29 0.16
CA ASN A 102 -17.98 9.44 -0.48
C ASN A 102 -17.38 9.97 -1.79
N ASP A 103 -16.84 9.14 -2.68
CA ASP A 103 -16.41 9.46 -4.06
C ASP A 103 -15.47 10.69 -4.22
N LYS A 104 -15.04 11.33 -3.14
CA LYS A 104 -14.19 12.52 -3.17
C LYS A 104 -12.73 12.11 -3.07
N SER A 105 -11.96 12.40 -4.10
CA SER A 105 -10.51 12.24 -4.06
C SER A 105 -9.91 13.12 -2.97
N LYS A 106 -8.94 12.57 -2.24
CA LYS A 106 -8.09 13.32 -1.32
C LYS A 106 -6.88 13.87 -2.09
N PHE A 107 -6.42 15.04 -1.72
CA PHE A 107 -5.22 15.66 -2.27
C PHE A 107 -4.17 15.75 -1.17
N ILE A 108 -3.26 14.79 -1.13
CA ILE A 108 -2.22 14.71 -0.10
C ILE A 108 -1.03 15.57 -0.53
N PRO A 109 -0.60 16.54 0.28
CA PRO A 109 0.55 17.36 -0.05
C PRO A 109 1.83 16.53 -0.17
N VAL A 110 2.62 16.78 -1.21
CA VAL A 110 3.93 16.16 -1.41
C VAL A 110 4.98 17.27 -1.45
N SER A 111 5.56 17.56 -0.29
CA SER A 111 6.57 18.62 -0.16
C SER A 111 7.90 18.19 -0.78
N LYS A 112 8.82 19.16 -1.01
CA LYS A 112 10.20 18.85 -1.44
C LYS A 112 10.95 18.01 -0.41
N ASP A 113 10.72 18.29 0.88
CA ASP A 113 11.31 17.51 1.98
C ASP A 113 10.74 16.08 2.00
N GLY A 114 9.42 15.92 1.82
CA GLY A 114 8.78 14.62 1.69
C GLY A 114 9.28 13.81 0.50
N LEU A 115 9.43 14.40 -0.67
CA LEU A 115 10.06 13.75 -1.82
C LEU A 115 11.44 13.21 -1.47
N ARG A 116 12.28 14.05 -0.85
CA ARG A 116 13.69 13.75 -0.58
C ARG A 116 13.87 12.78 0.59
N HIS A 117 13.25 13.08 1.74
CA HIS A 117 13.54 12.43 3.00
C HIS A 117 12.60 11.27 3.32
N ILE A 118 11.45 11.19 2.61
CA ILE A 118 10.49 10.09 2.75
C ILE A 118 10.61 9.15 1.55
N HIS A 119 10.13 9.58 0.38
CA HIS A 119 9.91 8.68 -0.75
C HIS A 119 11.20 8.23 -1.44
N TYR A 120 12.09 9.15 -1.83
CA TYR A 120 13.34 8.75 -2.50
C TYR A 120 14.31 8.06 -1.55
N LYS A 121 14.32 8.45 -0.27
CA LYS A 121 15.07 7.73 0.75
C LYS A 121 14.56 6.30 0.88
N GLY A 122 13.23 6.10 0.93
CA GLY A 122 12.61 4.77 0.97
C GLY A 122 12.95 3.91 -0.25
N GLY A 123 12.87 4.47 -1.46
CA GLY A 123 13.29 3.77 -2.67
C GLY A 123 14.77 3.38 -2.67
N THR A 124 15.64 4.25 -2.17
CA THR A 124 17.07 3.97 -2.03
C THR A 124 17.34 2.87 -1.01
N ASP A 125 16.64 2.91 0.12
CA ASP A 125 16.80 1.93 1.20
C ASP A 125 16.24 0.56 0.83
N ALA A 126 15.19 0.47 -0.01
CA ALA A 126 14.73 -0.79 -0.56
C ALA A 126 15.85 -1.52 -1.31
N VAL A 127 16.59 -0.79 -2.16
CA VAL A 127 17.77 -1.34 -2.85
C VAL A 127 18.88 -1.69 -1.86
N ALA A 128 19.15 -0.83 -0.88
CA ALA A 128 20.19 -1.07 0.13
C ALA A 128 19.94 -2.36 0.94
N LEU A 129 18.69 -2.58 1.37
CA LEU A 129 18.28 -3.76 2.12
C LEU A 129 18.29 -5.02 1.27
N TYR A 130 17.85 -4.91 0.00
CA TYR A 130 17.94 -6.02 -0.94
C TYR A 130 19.38 -6.47 -1.19
N LEU A 131 20.29 -5.54 -1.47
CA LEU A 131 21.72 -5.85 -1.69
C LEU A 131 22.39 -6.45 -0.44
N ARG A 132 21.93 -6.05 0.75
CA ARG A 132 22.39 -6.68 2.01
C ARG A 132 21.91 -8.12 2.13
N SER A 133 20.65 -8.37 1.80
CA SER A 133 20.04 -9.70 1.88
C SER A 133 20.47 -10.64 0.74
N ASN A 134 20.92 -10.08 -0.39
CA ASN A 134 21.40 -10.80 -1.56
C ASN A 134 22.80 -10.30 -2.02
N PRO A 135 23.90 -10.70 -1.36
CA PRO A 135 25.26 -10.25 -1.71
C PRO A 135 25.74 -10.69 -3.11
N GLN A 136 25.07 -11.65 -3.72
CA GLN A 136 25.39 -12.16 -5.07
C GLN A 136 24.56 -11.45 -6.17
N SER A 137 23.79 -10.43 -5.80
CA SER A 137 22.93 -9.69 -6.70
C SER A 137 23.67 -9.08 -7.90
N ASN A 138 23.02 -9.12 -9.05
CA ASN A 138 23.40 -8.42 -10.27
C ASN A 138 22.50 -7.22 -10.58
N PHE A 139 21.84 -6.66 -9.60
CA PHE A 139 20.82 -5.61 -9.67
C PHE A 139 21.17 -4.49 -10.67
N PHE A 140 22.38 -3.96 -10.60
CA PHE A 140 22.87 -2.88 -11.48
C PHE A 140 23.49 -3.36 -12.78
N SER A 141 23.40 -4.64 -13.13
CA SER A 141 23.84 -5.14 -14.43
C SER A 141 22.85 -4.83 -15.55
N GLY A 142 21.64 -4.40 -15.22
CA GLY A 142 20.59 -4.03 -16.15
C GLY A 142 19.76 -2.86 -15.64
N LYS A 143 18.53 -2.77 -16.12
CA LYS A 143 17.59 -1.69 -15.79
C LYS A 143 16.47 -2.19 -14.88
N GLY A 144 15.91 -1.28 -14.09
CA GLY A 144 14.70 -1.52 -13.35
C GLY A 144 13.45 -1.13 -14.15
N LEU A 145 12.47 -2.02 -14.27
CA LEU A 145 11.15 -1.67 -14.77
C LEU A 145 10.33 -1.06 -13.64
N ILE A 146 10.06 0.24 -13.74
CA ILE A 146 9.27 0.99 -12.75
C ILE A 146 7.91 1.31 -13.36
N LEU A 147 6.88 0.70 -12.80
CA LEU A 147 5.50 0.93 -13.20
C LEU A 147 4.85 1.95 -12.25
N GLY A 148 4.38 3.06 -12.82
CA GLY A 148 3.72 4.13 -12.08
C GLY A 148 2.34 4.44 -12.63
N GLY A 149 1.58 5.20 -11.84
CA GLY A 149 0.31 5.79 -12.24
C GLY A 149 0.47 6.94 -13.23
N SER A 150 -0.46 7.88 -13.23
CA SER A 150 -0.50 8.99 -14.17
C SER A 150 -0.72 10.34 -13.48
N HIS A 151 -0.46 11.41 -14.20
CA HIS A 151 -0.90 12.75 -13.80
C HIS A 151 -2.43 12.87 -13.94
N SER A 152 -2.99 13.78 -13.16
CA SER A 152 -4.42 14.12 -13.18
C SER A 152 -4.62 15.59 -13.53
N PRO A 153 -4.36 16.01 -14.80
CA PRO A 153 -4.34 17.42 -15.21
C PRO A 153 -5.67 18.16 -14.94
N ASN A 154 -6.77 17.45 -15.00
CA ASN A 154 -8.11 18.00 -14.74
C ASN A 154 -8.29 18.54 -13.30
N TYR A 155 -7.39 18.17 -12.39
CA TYR A 155 -7.37 18.65 -11.01
C TYR A 155 -6.28 19.69 -10.76
N ASN A 156 -5.45 20.03 -11.76
CA ASN A 156 -4.42 21.04 -11.62
C ASN A 156 -5.05 22.42 -11.42
N LEU A 157 -4.39 23.23 -10.58
CA LEU A 157 -4.67 24.65 -10.44
C LEU A 157 -3.43 25.43 -10.90
N LYS A 158 -3.53 26.76 -10.94
CA LYS A 158 -2.42 27.61 -11.36
C LYS A 158 -1.11 27.31 -10.62
N ASP A 159 -1.22 27.04 -9.32
CA ASP A 159 -0.06 26.90 -8.42
C ASP A 159 0.12 25.47 -7.88
N SER A 160 -0.68 24.50 -8.38
CA SER A 160 -0.59 23.13 -7.93
C SER A 160 -0.81 22.11 -9.05
N LEU A 161 -0.05 21.03 -8.99
CA LEU A 161 -0.08 19.89 -9.91
C LEU A 161 -0.54 18.63 -9.15
N VAL A 162 -1.36 17.83 -9.82
CA VAL A 162 -1.95 16.64 -9.23
C VAL A 162 -1.63 15.40 -10.04
N GLY A 163 -1.38 14.30 -9.36
CA GLY A 163 -1.17 12.99 -9.98
C GLY A 163 -1.13 11.88 -8.93
N ASP A 164 -1.01 10.65 -9.39
CA ASP A 164 -0.68 9.54 -8.51
C ASP A 164 0.70 9.77 -7.89
N LEU A 165 0.94 9.33 -6.66
CA LEU A 165 2.23 9.50 -6.01
C LEU A 165 3.39 8.97 -6.89
N SER A 166 3.24 7.80 -7.47
CA SER A 166 4.26 7.20 -8.33
C SER A 166 4.55 8.03 -9.59
N ALA A 167 3.54 8.70 -10.17
CA ALA A 167 3.73 9.62 -11.28
C ALA A 167 4.50 10.87 -10.83
N ILE A 168 4.18 11.41 -9.65
CA ILE A 168 4.92 12.55 -9.05
C ILE A 168 6.38 12.16 -8.82
N LEU A 169 6.64 10.96 -8.30
CA LEU A 169 8.00 10.46 -8.08
C LEU A 169 8.77 10.32 -9.39
N ILE A 170 8.18 9.70 -10.41
CA ILE A 170 8.79 9.56 -11.75
C ILE A 170 9.05 10.93 -12.38
N GLN A 171 8.12 11.88 -12.21
CA GLN A 171 8.25 13.23 -12.75
C GLN A 171 9.45 13.98 -12.17
N ASN A 172 9.70 13.83 -10.87
CA ASN A 172 10.70 14.58 -10.12
C ASN A 172 11.98 13.78 -9.82
N ILE A 173 12.10 12.56 -10.36
CA ILE A 173 13.26 11.70 -10.12
C ILE A 173 14.55 12.34 -10.66
N ASN A 174 15.65 12.07 -9.98
CA ASN A 174 16.97 12.53 -10.45
C ASN A 174 17.21 12.03 -11.90
N PRO A 175 17.56 12.90 -12.84
CA PRO A 175 17.78 12.53 -14.23
C PRO A 175 18.76 11.36 -14.45
N LEU A 176 19.74 11.20 -13.57
CA LEU A 176 20.70 10.08 -13.63
C LEU A 176 20.02 8.71 -13.45
N VAL A 177 18.92 8.64 -12.73
CA VAL A 177 18.17 7.37 -12.55
C VAL A 177 17.52 6.92 -13.87
N ASN A 178 17.25 7.83 -14.81
CA ASN A 178 16.67 7.48 -16.10
C ASN A 178 17.59 6.57 -16.94
N PHE A 179 18.90 6.52 -16.65
CA PHE A 179 19.82 5.62 -17.33
C PHE A 179 19.72 4.16 -16.86
N ILE A 180 19.19 3.95 -15.68
CA ILE A 180 19.09 2.63 -15.03
C ILE A 180 17.64 2.15 -14.87
N ARG A 181 16.67 2.82 -15.49
CA ARG A 181 15.27 2.44 -15.47
C ARG A 181 14.62 2.39 -16.84
N VAL A 182 13.54 1.65 -16.95
CA VAL A 182 12.59 1.59 -18.06
C VAL A 182 11.16 1.60 -17.52
N PRO A 183 10.17 1.99 -18.30
CA PRO A 183 10.25 2.61 -19.64
C PRO A 183 10.75 4.07 -19.54
N SER A 184 10.78 4.76 -20.66
CA SER A 184 11.04 6.22 -20.68
C SER A 184 9.98 6.96 -19.83
N LYS A 185 10.30 8.19 -19.42
CA LYS A 185 9.40 9.00 -18.61
C LYS A 185 8.06 9.26 -19.32
N GLU A 186 8.09 9.50 -20.61
CA GLU A 186 6.92 9.76 -21.45
C GLU A 186 5.96 8.58 -21.42
N ILE A 187 6.48 7.36 -21.58
CA ILE A 187 5.68 6.12 -21.54
C ILE A 187 5.18 5.84 -20.11
N ALA A 188 6.06 6.00 -19.11
CA ALA A 188 5.70 5.75 -17.70
C ALA A 188 4.54 6.64 -17.23
N LEU A 189 4.39 7.83 -17.80
CA LEU A 189 3.38 8.84 -17.40
C LEU A 189 2.14 8.86 -18.30
N LEU A 190 2.02 7.96 -19.30
CA LEU A 190 0.79 7.86 -20.09
C LEU A 190 -0.43 7.68 -19.19
N SER A 191 -1.53 8.33 -19.56
CA SER A 191 -2.77 8.27 -18.80
C SER A 191 -3.61 7.04 -19.12
N GLU A 192 -3.64 6.67 -20.39
CA GLU A 192 -4.39 5.51 -20.86
C GLU A 192 -3.65 4.21 -20.51
N PHE A 193 -4.29 3.40 -19.68
CA PHE A 193 -3.65 2.21 -19.11
C PHE A 193 -3.32 1.15 -20.17
N GLU A 194 -4.23 0.90 -21.10
CA GLU A 194 -4.04 -0.09 -22.18
C GLU A 194 -2.89 0.32 -23.09
N GLU A 195 -2.85 1.60 -23.52
CA GLU A 195 -1.75 2.15 -24.33
C GLU A 195 -0.43 2.08 -23.54
N LYS A 196 -0.45 2.42 -22.26
CA LYS A 196 0.74 2.34 -21.39
C LYS A 196 1.30 0.93 -21.35
N VAL A 197 0.46 -0.08 -21.10
CA VAL A 197 0.85 -1.49 -21.04
C VAL A 197 1.45 -1.93 -22.37
N GLU A 198 0.82 -1.56 -23.49
CA GLU A 198 1.30 -1.88 -24.85
C GLU A 198 2.68 -1.28 -25.10
N ARG A 199 2.85 0.01 -24.84
CA ARG A 199 4.11 0.74 -25.06
C ARG A 199 5.24 0.24 -24.14
N ILE A 200 4.91 -0.10 -22.88
CA ILE A 200 5.88 -0.72 -21.97
C ILE A 200 6.33 -2.06 -22.53
N ALA A 201 5.40 -2.93 -22.93
CA ALA A 201 5.75 -4.23 -23.48
C ALA A 201 6.68 -4.06 -24.72
N GLU A 202 6.30 -3.23 -25.68
CA GLU A 202 7.10 -2.99 -26.90
C GLU A 202 8.52 -2.52 -26.61
N THR A 203 8.68 -1.60 -25.68
CA THR A 203 9.97 -0.96 -25.42
C THR A 203 10.86 -1.73 -24.47
N THR A 204 10.32 -2.65 -23.66
CA THR A 204 11.10 -3.35 -22.62
C THR A 204 11.48 -4.78 -22.99
N ILE A 205 10.84 -5.38 -23.98
CA ILE A 205 11.16 -6.76 -24.46
C ILE A 205 12.65 -6.93 -24.79
N HIS A 206 13.29 -5.91 -25.35
CA HIS A 206 14.69 -5.95 -25.78
C HIS A 206 15.66 -5.40 -24.71
N GLU A 207 15.17 -5.03 -23.55
CA GLU A 207 15.99 -4.51 -22.48
C GLU A 207 16.46 -5.61 -21.53
N ASN A 208 17.62 -5.41 -20.92
CA ASN A 208 18.07 -6.27 -19.83
C ASN A 208 17.44 -5.79 -18.52
N VAL A 209 16.25 -6.32 -18.18
CA VAL A 209 15.55 -5.98 -16.95
C VAL A 209 16.01 -6.90 -15.82
N THR A 210 16.48 -6.30 -14.73
CA THR A 210 16.97 -7.02 -13.55
C THR A 210 16.05 -6.90 -12.35
N ASN A 211 15.19 -5.89 -12.32
CA ASN A 211 14.27 -5.68 -11.21
C ASN A 211 12.97 -5.01 -11.68
N LEU A 212 11.91 -5.27 -10.91
CA LEU A 212 10.58 -4.71 -11.09
C LEU A 212 10.22 -3.87 -9.89
N SER A 213 9.44 -2.79 -10.09
CA SER A 213 8.86 -1.99 -9.02
C SER A 213 7.46 -1.54 -9.41
N GLY A 214 6.47 -1.80 -8.54
CA GLY A 214 5.10 -1.39 -8.79
C GLY A 214 4.05 -2.19 -8.06
N VAL A 215 2.79 -1.94 -8.41
CA VAL A 215 1.63 -2.65 -7.86
C VAL A 215 1.50 -4.02 -8.53
N PRO A 216 1.33 -5.12 -7.78
CA PRO A 216 1.27 -6.47 -8.33
C PRO A 216 0.25 -6.67 -9.46
N SER A 217 -0.98 -6.21 -9.30
CA SER A 217 -2.03 -6.36 -10.31
C SER A 217 -1.67 -5.69 -11.65
N TRP A 218 -1.06 -4.51 -11.61
CA TRP A 218 -0.66 -3.78 -12.81
C TRP A 218 0.58 -4.38 -13.47
N MET A 219 1.56 -4.76 -12.68
CA MET A 219 2.75 -5.44 -13.18
C MET A 219 2.40 -6.77 -13.85
N LEU A 220 1.41 -7.48 -13.32
CA LEU A 220 0.91 -8.72 -13.92
C LEU A 220 0.32 -8.49 -15.32
N ALA A 221 -0.42 -7.40 -15.53
CA ALA A 221 -0.94 -7.04 -16.85
C ALA A 221 0.21 -6.78 -17.86
N VAL A 222 1.25 -6.07 -17.44
CA VAL A 222 2.45 -5.83 -18.27
C VAL A 222 3.16 -7.15 -18.60
N ILE A 223 3.38 -8.02 -17.62
CA ILE A 223 4.03 -9.32 -17.83
C ILE A 223 3.24 -10.19 -18.80
N LYS A 224 1.93 -10.31 -18.63
CA LYS A 224 1.06 -11.08 -19.53
C LYS A 224 1.16 -10.52 -20.96
N ARG A 225 1.11 -9.21 -21.13
CA ARG A 225 1.22 -8.58 -22.46
C ARG A 225 2.57 -8.85 -23.13
N ILE A 226 3.66 -8.84 -22.37
CA ILE A 226 5.00 -9.20 -22.87
C ILE A 226 5.04 -10.65 -23.36
N LEU A 227 4.50 -11.58 -22.58
CA LEU A 227 4.45 -12.99 -22.92
C LEU A 227 3.60 -13.24 -24.19
N GLU A 228 2.44 -12.59 -24.28
CA GLU A 228 1.59 -12.64 -25.49
C GLU A 228 2.33 -12.16 -26.74
N LYS A 229 3.04 -11.03 -26.66
CA LYS A 229 3.77 -10.45 -27.81
C LYS A 229 4.96 -11.31 -28.25
N THR A 230 5.62 -11.95 -27.32
CA THR A 230 6.85 -12.72 -27.60
C THR A 230 6.59 -14.20 -27.87
N GLY A 231 5.43 -14.73 -27.46
CA GLY A 231 5.14 -16.16 -27.48
C GLY A 231 5.93 -16.96 -26.43
N ALA A 232 6.70 -16.29 -25.56
CA ALA A 232 7.45 -16.92 -24.51
C ALA A 232 6.50 -17.50 -23.44
N LYS A 233 6.86 -18.63 -22.82
CA LYS A 233 6.09 -19.25 -21.74
C LYS A 233 6.36 -18.61 -20.40
N HIS A 234 7.60 -18.18 -20.17
CA HIS A 234 8.04 -17.62 -18.91
C HIS A 234 8.83 -16.32 -19.11
N LEU A 235 8.67 -15.37 -18.19
CA LEU A 235 9.30 -14.06 -18.28
C LEU A 235 10.85 -14.12 -18.26
N ASN A 236 11.41 -15.12 -17.58
CA ASN A 236 12.86 -15.32 -17.54
C ASN A 236 13.48 -15.79 -18.88
N GLU A 237 12.67 -16.19 -19.86
CA GLU A 237 13.15 -16.39 -21.25
C GLU A 237 13.47 -15.05 -21.93
N ILE A 238 12.80 -13.98 -21.54
CA ILE A 238 12.96 -12.64 -22.07
C ILE A 238 13.96 -11.84 -21.22
N TRP A 239 13.80 -11.91 -19.89
CA TRP A 239 14.66 -11.23 -18.92
C TRP A 239 15.38 -12.23 -18.00
N PRO A 240 16.45 -12.88 -18.50
CA PRO A 240 17.14 -13.97 -17.79
C PRO A 240 17.86 -13.48 -16.51
N ASN A 241 18.07 -12.17 -16.39
CA ASN A 241 18.73 -11.55 -15.23
C ASN A 241 17.76 -10.92 -14.23
N LEU A 242 16.46 -11.14 -14.42
CA LEU A 242 15.43 -10.65 -13.49
C LEU A 242 15.57 -11.37 -12.14
N GLU A 243 15.72 -10.61 -11.04
CA GLU A 243 16.03 -11.18 -9.74
C GLU A 243 15.19 -10.64 -8.57
N VAL A 244 14.50 -9.49 -8.71
CA VAL A 244 13.67 -8.95 -7.63
C VAL A 244 12.48 -8.15 -8.13
N PHE A 245 11.37 -8.27 -7.39
CA PHE A 245 10.20 -7.41 -7.51
C PHE A 245 9.93 -6.70 -6.18
N PHE A 246 10.10 -5.37 -6.17
CA PHE A 246 9.64 -4.50 -5.11
C PHE A 246 8.17 -4.18 -5.32
N HIS A 247 7.31 -4.72 -4.47
CA HIS A 247 5.87 -4.60 -4.62
C HIS A 247 5.24 -3.93 -3.40
N GLY A 248 4.09 -3.33 -3.60
CA GLY A 248 3.32 -2.70 -2.54
C GLY A 248 1.97 -2.22 -3.04
N GLY A 249 1.26 -1.51 -2.18
CA GLY A 249 -0.04 -0.94 -2.51
C GLY A 249 -1.22 -1.90 -2.42
N VAL A 250 -1.02 -3.19 -2.59
CA VAL A 250 -2.00 -4.28 -2.36
C VAL A 250 -1.29 -5.47 -1.74
N CYS A 251 -2.02 -6.34 -1.06
CA CYS A 251 -1.47 -7.59 -0.54
C CYS A 251 -0.95 -8.46 -1.70
N PHE A 252 0.26 -8.98 -1.57
CA PHE A 252 0.89 -9.80 -2.61
C PHE A 252 0.47 -11.27 -2.58
N THR A 253 -0.01 -11.75 -1.44
CA THR A 253 -0.33 -13.17 -1.22
C THR A 253 -1.22 -13.78 -2.31
N PRO A 254 -2.32 -13.15 -2.77
CA PRO A 254 -3.17 -13.73 -3.83
C PRO A 254 -2.49 -13.82 -5.19
N TYR A 255 -1.47 -13.00 -5.44
CA TYR A 255 -0.75 -12.95 -6.72
C TYR A 255 0.47 -13.87 -6.77
N ARG A 256 0.99 -14.30 -5.61
CA ARG A 256 2.27 -15.00 -5.48
C ARG A 256 2.40 -16.21 -6.38
N GLU A 257 1.40 -17.07 -6.44
CA GLU A 257 1.45 -18.29 -7.27
C GLU A 257 1.42 -17.98 -8.76
N GLN A 258 0.66 -16.97 -9.19
CA GLN A 258 0.67 -16.53 -10.58
C GLN A 258 2.06 -16.00 -10.98
N TYR A 259 2.69 -15.20 -10.11
CA TYR A 259 4.06 -14.72 -10.36
C TYR A 259 5.06 -15.87 -10.46
N LYS A 260 4.98 -16.88 -9.60
CA LYS A 260 5.84 -18.08 -9.66
C LYS A 260 5.65 -18.88 -10.95
N GLN A 261 4.43 -18.96 -11.46
CA GLN A 261 4.15 -19.63 -12.73
C GLN A 261 4.71 -18.85 -13.93
N LEU A 262 4.68 -17.52 -13.89
CA LEU A 262 5.16 -16.66 -14.96
C LEU A 262 6.67 -16.41 -14.90
N ILE A 263 7.28 -16.52 -13.71
CA ILE A 263 8.70 -16.33 -13.46
C ILE A 263 9.23 -17.55 -12.73
N THR A 264 9.77 -18.49 -13.47
CA THR A 264 10.20 -19.81 -12.97
C THR A 264 11.64 -19.83 -12.43
N SER A 265 12.29 -18.66 -12.34
CA SER A 265 13.67 -18.55 -11.84
C SER A 265 13.75 -18.69 -10.32
N ASP A 266 14.56 -19.61 -9.81
CA ASP A 266 14.87 -19.76 -8.37
C ASP A 266 15.61 -18.54 -7.77
N LYS A 267 16.11 -17.63 -8.63
CA LYS A 267 16.77 -16.39 -8.21
C LYS A 267 15.81 -15.25 -7.97
N MET A 268 14.51 -15.44 -8.25
CA MET A 268 13.51 -14.40 -8.14
C MET A 268 13.11 -14.17 -6.68
N HIS A 269 13.28 -12.94 -6.20
CA HIS A 269 12.87 -12.49 -4.89
C HIS A 269 11.68 -11.52 -4.97
N TYR A 270 10.88 -11.51 -3.93
CA TYR A 270 9.74 -10.62 -3.78
C TYR A 270 9.91 -9.85 -2.47
N MET A 271 9.96 -8.51 -2.54
CA MET A 271 10.14 -7.64 -1.38
C MET A 271 8.99 -6.67 -1.24
N GLU A 272 8.34 -6.72 -0.10
CA GLU A 272 7.22 -5.84 0.20
C GLU A 272 7.70 -4.46 0.63
N THR A 273 7.01 -3.43 0.13
CA THR A 273 7.23 -2.03 0.48
C THR A 273 5.89 -1.40 0.89
N TYR A 274 5.90 -0.62 1.96
CA TYR A 274 4.74 0.15 2.38
C TYR A 274 4.96 1.63 2.09
N ASN A 275 4.60 2.00 0.87
CA ASN A 275 4.64 3.38 0.37
C ASN A 275 3.21 3.83 0.03
N ALA A 276 2.73 4.87 0.70
CA ALA A 276 1.42 5.48 0.50
C ALA A 276 1.58 6.94 0.08
N SER A 277 0.49 7.58 -0.35
CA SER A 277 0.48 9.01 -0.68
C SER A 277 0.91 9.88 0.50
N GLU A 278 0.61 9.43 1.71
CA GLU A 278 0.89 10.08 2.97
C GLU A 278 2.34 9.92 3.45
N GLY A 279 3.06 8.90 2.97
CA GLY A 279 4.45 8.64 3.36
C GLY A 279 4.96 7.26 3.00
N PHE A 280 6.21 7.00 3.34
CA PHE A 280 6.85 5.69 3.18
C PHE A 280 7.17 5.13 4.57
N PHE A 281 6.61 3.98 4.95
CA PHE A 281 6.58 3.55 6.34
C PHE A 281 7.34 2.25 6.60
N GLY A 282 7.37 1.34 5.65
CA GLY A 282 7.94 0.01 5.86
C GLY A 282 8.63 -0.59 4.65
N LEU A 283 9.64 -1.39 4.95
CA LEU A 283 10.41 -2.17 3.98
C LEU A 283 10.65 -3.57 4.52
N GLN A 284 10.36 -4.59 3.72
CA GLN A 284 10.85 -5.92 4.02
C GLN A 284 12.39 -5.90 4.05
N SER A 285 12.99 -6.35 5.12
CA SER A 285 14.43 -6.26 5.37
C SER A 285 15.15 -7.61 5.34
N ASP A 286 14.37 -8.68 5.27
CA ASP A 286 14.85 -10.07 5.20
C ASP A 286 13.98 -10.82 4.18
N LEU A 287 14.61 -11.51 3.24
CA LEU A 287 13.92 -12.28 2.20
C LEU A 287 13.09 -13.46 2.76
N ASN A 288 13.42 -13.92 3.96
CA ASN A 288 12.76 -15.03 4.64
C ASN A 288 11.70 -14.58 5.68
N ASP A 289 11.64 -13.29 6.00
CA ASP A 289 10.69 -12.73 6.94
C ASP A 289 9.75 -11.76 6.20
N PRO A 290 8.45 -12.06 6.10
CA PRO A 290 7.50 -11.18 5.42
C PRO A 290 7.20 -9.89 6.18
N ALA A 291 7.60 -9.79 7.45
CA ALA A 291 7.39 -8.57 8.22
C ALA A 291 8.30 -7.44 7.73
N MET A 292 7.72 -6.26 7.63
CA MET A 292 8.44 -5.06 7.22
C MET A 292 9.10 -4.37 8.42
N LEU A 293 10.32 -3.91 8.24
CA LEU A 293 10.99 -3.00 9.15
C LEU A 293 10.28 -1.64 9.12
N LEU A 294 9.93 -1.10 10.29
CA LEU A 294 9.40 0.27 10.39
C LEU A 294 10.54 1.27 10.17
N MET A 295 10.36 2.18 9.21
CA MET A 295 11.39 3.14 8.83
C MET A 295 11.32 4.36 9.73
N LEU A 296 12.29 4.49 10.64
CA LEU A 296 12.21 5.41 11.77
C LEU A 296 12.74 6.83 11.49
N ASP A 297 13.55 7.02 10.45
CA ASP A 297 14.26 8.28 10.17
C ASP A 297 13.86 8.92 8.82
N TYR A 298 12.60 8.69 8.38
CA TYR A 298 12.06 9.22 7.12
C TYR A 298 11.27 10.51 7.28
N ASP A 299 11.58 11.35 8.27
CA ASP A 299 10.75 12.52 8.57
C ASP A 299 9.27 12.19 8.79
N VAL A 300 9.01 11.02 9.38
CA VAL A 300 7.71 10.54 9.85
C VAL A 300 7.81 10.23 11.34
N PHE A 301 7.00 10.93 12.13
CA PHE A 301 6.80 10.61 13.54
C PHE A 301 5.54 9.76 13.68
N TYR A 302 5.65 8.66 14.42
CA TYR A 302 4.60 7.65 14.54
C TYR A 302 3.92 7.69 15.90
N GLU A 303 2.59 7.60 15.87
CA GLU A 303 1.70 7.33 17.00
C GLU A 303 0.72 6.22 16.58
N PHE A 304 0.12 5.58 17.55
CA PHE A 304 -0.76 4.44 17.31
C PHE A 304 -2.03 4.52 18.16
N ILE A 305 -3.16 4.11 17.58
CA ILE A 305 -4.43 3.92 18.31
C ILE A 305 -4.68 2.42 18.32
N PRO A 306 -4.82 1.79 19.52
CA PRO A 306 -5.31 0.42 19.61
C PRO A 306 -6.61 0.28 18.80
N LEU A 307 -6.74 -0.77 18.00
CA LEU A 307 -7.88 -0.88 17.08
C LEU A 307 -9.22 -0.93 17.81
N GLU A 308 -9.25 -1.50 19.01
CA GLU A 308 -10.41 -1.53 19.89
C GLU A 308 -10.87 -0.13 20.34
N GLU A 309 -9.99 0.87 20.28
CA GLU A 309 -10.27 2.26 20.66
C GLU A 309 -10.65 3.16 19.48
N ILE A 310 -10.65 2.64 18.24
CA ILE A 310 -10.76 3.48 17.03
C ILE A 310 -12.07 4.26 16.95
N ASP A 311 -13.15 3.71 17.46
CA ASP A 311 -14.47 4.33 17.48
C ASP A 311 -14.76 5.13 18.76
N ASN A 312 -13.80 5.15 19.71
CA ASN A 312 -13.90 5.96 20.91
C ASN A 312 -13.76 7.45 20.54
N PRO A 313 -14.67 8.34 20.98
CA PRO A 313 -14.55 9.78 20.75
C PRO A 313 -13.25 10.40 21.28
N ALA A 314 -12.62 9.78 22.28
CA ALA A 314 -11.33 10.15 22.85
C ALA A 314 -10.42 8.92 22.97
N PRO A 315 -9.91 8.40 21.84
CA PRO A 315 -9.15 7.16 21.85
C PRO A 315 -7.80 7.34 22.56
N ALA A 316 -7.32 6.27 23.18
CA ALA A 316 -5.97 6.23 23.69
C ALA A 316 -4.98 6.28 22.51
N ILE A 317 -4.03 7.22 22.58
CA ILE A 317 -2.99 7.38 21.56
C ILE A 317 -1.66 7.14 22.22
N ILE A 318 -0.94 6.15 21.71
CA ILE A 318 0.32 5.69 22.29
C ILE A 318 1.50 5.97 21.36
N PRO A 319 2.67 6.26 21.90
CA PRO A 319 3.91 6.35 21.14
C PRO A 319 4.40 4.96 20.73
N LEU A 320 5.38 4.91 19.83
CA LEU A 320 5.97 3.66 19.33
C LEU A 320 6.51 2.75 20.46
N ALA A 321 7.05 3.33 21.52
CA ALA A 321 7.58 2.56 22.66
C ALA A 321 6.54 1.66 23.35
N ASP A 322 5.28 2.09 23.36
CA ASP A 322 4.19 1.45 24.11
C ASP A 322 3.41 0.41 23.28
N VAL A 323 3.75 0.22 21.99
CA VAL A 323 3.07 -0.82 21.20
C VAL A 323 3.37 -2.22 21.72
N GLU A 324 2.42 -3.13 21.60
CA GLU A 324 2.52 -4.52 22.01
C GLU A 324 2.56 -5.44 20.79
N ILE A 325 3.39 -6.48 20.85
CA ILE A 325 3.45 -7.50 19.78
C ILE A 325 2.11 -8.24 19.71
N GLY A 326 1.63 -8.44 18.47
CA GLY A 326 0.40 -9.18 18.20
C GLY A 326 -0.89 -8.37 18.25
N LYS A 327 -0.88 -7.15 18.81
CA LYS A 327 -2.04 -6.25 18.80
C LYS A 327 -2.15 -5.48 17.48
N ASN A 328 -3.38 -5.14 17.08
CA ASN A 328 -3.67 -4.31 15.92
C ASN A 328 -3.78 -2.84 16.31
N TYR A 329 -3.19 -1.98 15.50
CA TYR A 329 -3.17 -0.54 15.70
C TYR A 329 -3.52 0.21 14.42
N ALA A 330 -4.33 1.26 14.54
CA ALA A 330 -4.43 2.27 13.51
C ALA A 330 -3.20 3.19 13.58
N MET A 331 -2.58 3.44 12.43
CA MET A 331 -1.38 4.27 12.35
C MET A 331 -1.76 5.75 12.26
N VAL A 332 -1.15 6.55 13.11
CA VAL A 332 -1.22 8.02 13.13
C VAL A 332 0.16 8.58 12.83
N ILE A 333 0.24 9.54 11.93
CA ILE A 333 1.52 10.07 11.48
C ILE A 333 1.59 11.60 11.54
N SER A 334 2.80 12.09 11.77
CA SER A 334 3.16 13.48 11.51
C SER A 334 4.37 13.51 10.58
N THR A 335 4.31 14.29 9.49
CA THR A 335 5.28 14.18 8.40
C THR A 335 5.79 15.54 7.91
N SER A 336 6.93 15.52 7.23
CA SER A 336 7.46 16.68 6.51
C SER A 336 6.66 17.06 5.25
N CYS A 337 5.52 16.39 5.00
CA CYS A 337 4.53 16.83 4.01
C CYS A 337 3.44 17.75 4.60
N GLY A 338 3.46 18.00 5.92
CA GLY A 338 2.47 18.83 6.59
C GLY A 338 1.24 18.06 7.07
N LEU A 339 1.30 16.76 7.14
CA LEU A 339 0.30 15.96 7.85
C LEU A 339 0.68 15.91 9.34
N TRP A 340 -0.26 16.23 10.22
CA TRP A 340 -0.04 16.34 11.66
C TRP A 340 -1.04 15.51 12.43
N ARG A 341 -0.55 14.54 13.20
CA ARG A 341 -1.37 13.55 13.92
C ARG A 341 -2.51 12.99 13.04
N TYR A 342 -2.16 12.66 11.81
CA TYR A 342 -3.09 12.27 10.76
C TYR A 342 -3.31 10.76 10.75
N ILE A 343 -4.59 10.34 10.81
CA ILE A 343 -4.97 8.93 10.67
C ILE A 343 -4.97 8.57 9.19
N ILE A 344 -4.07 7.67 8.78
CA ILE A 344 -3.99 7.21 7.38
C ILE A 344 -5.08 6.19 7.02
N GLY A 345 -5.68 5.57 8.02
CA GLY A 345 -6.73 4.57 7.83
C GLY A 345 -6.21 3.14 7.62
N ASP A 346 -4.91 2.93 7.59
CA ASP A 346 -4.32 1.59 7.56
C ASP A 346 -4.08 1.09 8.99
N THR A 347 -4.21 -0.23 9.17
CA THR A 347 -3.92 -0.90 10.43
C THR A 347 -2.71 -1.79 10.32
N VAL A 348 -1.92 -1.83 11.38
CA VAL A 348 -0.68 -2.60 11.46
C VAL A 348 -0.66 -3.46 12.72
N LYS A 349 0.06 -4.57 12.63
CA LYS A 349 0.31 -5.45 13.76
C LYS A 349 1.81 -5.69 13.90
N PHE A 350 2.35 -5.32 15.05
CA PHE A 350 3.77 -5.51 15.32
C PHE A 350 4.08 -6.99 15.57
N THR A 351 5.18 -7.46 14.95
CA THR A 351 5.70 -8.82 15.11
C THR A 351 6.98 -8.84 15.94
N GLN A 352 7.67 -7.70 16.03
CA GLN A 352 8.93 -7.53 16.74
C GLN A 352 9.11 -6.08 17.20
N LYS A 353 9.83 -5.84 18.29
CA LYS A 353 10.14 -4.48 18.81
C LYS A 353 11.59 -4.05 18.64
N SER A 354 12.52 -4.97 18.44
CA SER A 354 13.96 -4.65 18.32
C SER A 354 14.62 -5.41 17.16
N PRO A 355 14.74 -4.79 15.98
CA PRO A 355 14.10 -3.56 15.53
C PRO A 355 12.58 -3.73 15.39
N TYR A 356 11.84 -2.62 15.33
CA TYR A 356 10.38 -2.69 15.12
C TYR A 356 10.06 -3.24 13.74
N LYS A 357 9.36 -4.39 13.74
CA LYS A 357 8.81 -4.99 12.52
C LYS A 357 7.30 -5.16 12.65
N PHE A 358 6.61 -5.02 11.53
CA PHE A 358 5.17 -5.10 11.48
C PHE A 358 4.68 -5.71 10.16
N VAL A 359 3.41 -6.10 10.15
CA VAL A 359 2.64 -6.45 8.96
C VAL A 359 1.44 -5.52 8.85
N ILE A 360 1.01 -5.22 7.63
CA ILE A 360 -0.26 -4.53 7.40
C ILE A 360 -1.37 -5.54 7.70
N SER A 361 -2.24 -5.23 8.64
CA SER A 361 -3.33 -6.11 9.05
C SER A 361 -4.67 -5.77 8.41
N GLY A 362 -4.81 -4.57 7.81
CA GLY A 362 -6.01 -4.15 7.12
C GLY A 362 -6.18 -2.63 7.10
N ARG A 363 -7.43 -2.19 7.16
CA ARG A 363 -7.80 -0.77 7.21
C ARG A 363 -8.89 -0.54 8.25
N THR A 364 -8.91 0.67 8.84
CA THR A 364 -9.92 1.07 9.84
C THR A 364 -11.34 1.11 9.27
N LYS A 365 -11.50 1.21 7.95
CA LYS A 365 -12.79 1.29 7.25
C LYS A 365 -13.03 0.15 6.25
N HIS A 366 -12.11 -0.80 6.10
CA HIS A 366 -12.22 -1.98 5.23
C HIS A 366 -12.12 -3.26 6.05
N PHE A 367 -13.14 -3.48 6.82
CA PHE A 367 -13.38 -4.71 7.57
C PHE A 367 -14.88 -4.98 7.56
N ILE A 368 -15.28 -6.19 7.85
CA ILE A 368 -16.67 -6.52 8.12
C ILE A 368 -16.79 -6.79 9.60
N ASN A 369 -17.59 -5.97 10.28
CA ASN A 369 -17.95 -6.13 11.68
C ASN A 369 -19.45 -5.89 11.85
N ALA A 370 -20.24 -6.37 10.89
CA ALA A 370 -21.68 -6.17 10.88
C ALA A 370 -22.40 -6.99 11.98
N PHE A 371 -21.75 -8.06 12.45
CA PHE A 371 -22.30 -9.01 13.43
C PHE A 371 -21.37 -9.21 14.64
N GLY A 372 -20.31 -8.44 14.77
CA GLY A 372 -19.29 -8.56 15.81
C GLY A 372 -18.20 -9.58 15.46
N GLU A 373 -17.94 -9.83 14.16
CA GLU A 373 -16.98 -10.81 13.67
C GLU A 373 -15.59 -10.23 13.38
N GLU A 374 -15.45 -8.91 13.37
CA GLU A 374 -14.18 -8.18 13.14
C GLU A 374 -13.28 -8.78 12.04
N LEU A 375 -13.89 -9.12 10.90
CA LEU A 375 -13.18 -9.73 9.78
C LEU A 375 -12.34 -8.69 9.04
N MET A 376 -11.03 -8.78 9.19
CA MET A 376 -10.06 -7.90 8.55
C MET A 376 -9.68 -8.41 7.15
N VAL A 377 -9.18 -7.52 6.28
CA VAL A 377 -8.67 -7.90 4.96
C VAL A 377 -7.58 -8.96 5.07
N ASP A 378 -6.68 -8.87 6.05
CA ASP A 378 -5.65 -9.89 6.30
C ASP A 378 -6.26 -11.29 6.56
N ASN A 379 -7.38 -11.38 7.28
CA ASN A 379 -8.09 -12.64 7.47
C ASN A 379 -8.66 -13.15 6.14
N ALA A 380 -9.28 -12.29 5.37
CA ALA A 380 -9.84 -12.59 4.05
C ALA A 380 -8.77 -13.13 3.09
N GLU A 381 -7.63 -12.46 3.00
CA GLU A 381 -6.51 -12.84 2.13
C GLU A 381 -5.92 -14.20 2.52
N LYS A 382 -5.74 -14.46 3.81
CA LYS A 382 -5.24 -15.75 4.31
C LYS A 382 -6.26 -16.86 4.08
N GLY A 383 -7.54 -16.57 4.27
CA GLY A 383 -8.62 -17.51 4.01
C GLY A 383 -8.68 -17.91 2.53
N LEU A 384 -8.65 -16.91 1.64
CA LEU A 384 -8.62 -17.13 0.19
C LEU A 384 -7.38 -17.94 -0.25
N ALA A 385 -6.19 -17.60 0.30
CA ALA A 385 -4.98 -18.36 -0.02
C ALA A 385 -5.10 -19.84 0.35
N ARG A 386 -5.70 -20.18 1.51
CA ARG A 386 -5.94 -21.55 1.92
C ARG A 386 -6.96 -22.25 1.00
N ALA A 387 -8.05 -21.57 0.67
CA ALA A 387 -9.07 -22.12 -0.24
C ALA A 387 -8.51 -22.37 -1.64
N CYS A 388 -7.71 -21.43 -2.17
CA CYS A 388 -7.01 -21.59 -3.45
C CYS A 388 -6.05 -22.80 -3.43
N ALA A 389 -5.23 -22.93 -2.39
CA ALA A 389 -4.29 -24.03 -2.26
C ALA A 389 -4.97 -25.39 -2.17
N ALA A 390 -6.14 -25.47 -1.53
CA ALA A 390 -6.89 -26.72 -1.36
C ALA A 390 -7.68 -27.16 -2.62
N THR A 391 -8.02 -26.22 -3.52
CA THR A 391 -8.94 -26.46 -4.64
C THR A 391 -8.35 -26.17 -6.01
N GLY A 392 -7.05 -25.82 -6.09
CA GLY A 392 -6.39 -25.43 -7.33
C GLY A 392 -6.89 -24.13 -7.95
N ALA A 393 -7.75 -23.37 -7.26
CA ALA A 393 -8.29 -22.12 -7.74
C ALA A 393 -7.26 -21.00 -7.75
N GLN A 394 -7.47 -20.01 -8.63
CA GLN A 394 -6.72 -18.76 -8.63
C GLN A 394 -7.70 -17.59 -8.66
N VAL A 395 -7.61 -16.72 -7.67
CA VAL A 395 -8.45 -15.53 -7.54
C VAL A 395 -7.72 -14.33 -8.16
N LEU A 396 -8.43 -13.58 -9.01
CA LEU A 396 -7.95 -12.32 -9.58
C LEU A 396 -8.29 -11.14 -8.67
N GLU A 397 -9.56 -11.04 -8.28
CA GLU A 397 -10.05 -9.95 -7.43
C GLU A 397 -11.31 -10.42 -6.69
N TYR A 398 -11.63 -9.74 -5.61
CA TYR A 398 -12.83 -10.03 -4.84
C TYR A 398 -13.36 -8.80 -4.10
N SER A 399 -14.65 -8.88 -3.74
CA SER A 399 -15.29 -7.96 -2.79
C SER A 399 -16.26 -8.75 -1.93
N ALA A 400 -16.34 -8.43 -0.65
CA ALA A 400 -17.28 -9.05 0.26
C ALA A 400 -18.01 -8.01 1.12
N ALA A 401 -19.29 -8.30 1.38
CA ALA A 401 -20.14 -7.46 2.21
C ALA A 401 -21.15 -8.33 2.99
N PRO A 402 -21.71 -7.82 4.11
CA PRO A 402 -22.69 -8.53 4.88
C PRO A 402 -24.05 -8.60 4.14
N VAL A 403 -24.76 -9.72 4.30
CA VAL A 403 -26.18 -9.85 4.02
C VAL A 403 -26.89 -9.82 5.37
N PHE A 404 -27.70 -8.80 5.59
CA PHE A 404 -28.43 -8.63 6.85
C PHE A 404 -29.69 -9.48 6.88
N MET A 405 -30.14 -9.77 8.10
CA MET A 405 -31.37 -10.55 8.32
C MET A 405 -32.56 -9.87 7.66
N ASP A 406 -33.23 -10.61 6.80
CA ASP A 406 -34.59 -10.29 6.31
C ASP A 406 -35.58 -11.25 6.95
N ALA A 407 -36.88 -11.03 6.82
CA ALA A 407 -37.94 -11.82 7.46
C ALA A 407 -37.78 -13.35 7.31
N ASN A 408 -37.04 -13.80 6.28
CA ASN A 408 -36.79 -15.23 5.96
C ASN A 408 -35.31 -15.60 5.78
N ALA A 409 -34.34 -14.69 5.96
CA ALA A 409 -32.91 -14.96 5.73
C ALA A 409 -32.10 -14.67 6.99
N LYS A 410 -31.20 -15.59 7.36
CA LYS A 410 -30.20 -15.34 8.41
C LYS A 410 -29.02 -14.56 7.86
N CYS A 411 -28.27 -13.90 8.73
CA CYS A 411 -27.08 -13.14 8.38
C CYS A 411 -25.99 -14.02 7.78
N ARG A 412 -25.29 -13.52 6.77
CA ARG A 412 -24.11 -14.18 6.17
C ARG A 412 -23.20 -13.14 5.52
N HIS A 413 -21.99 -13.52 5.16
CA HIS A 413 -21.15 -12.75 4.24
C HIS A 413 -21.40 -13.22 2.80
N GLN A 414 -21.52 -12.28 1.89
CA GLN A 414 -21.57 -12.56 0.45
C GLN A 414 -20.27 -12.10 -0.19
N TRP A 415 -19.63 -13.03 -0.89
CA TRP A 415 -18.35 -12.83 -1.55
C TRP A 415 -18.55 -12.88 -3.07
N LEU A 416 -18.20 -11.83 -3.75
CA LEU A 416 -18.14 -11.75 -5.20
C LEU A 416 -16.68 -11.94 -5.60
N ILE A 417 -16.39 -13.04 -6.33
CA ILE A 417 -15.00 -13.46 -6.60
C ILE A 417 -14.81 -13.65 -8.10
N GLU A 418 -13.81 -12.97 -8.66
CA GLU A 418 -13.33 -13.20 -10.01
C GLU A 418 -12.17 -14.18 -9.98
N PHE A 419 -12.34 -15.30 -10.68
CA PHE A 419 -11.33 -16.34 -10.78
C PHE A 419 -10.57 -16.25 -12.11
N SER A 420 -9.25 -16.40 -12.08
CA SER A 420 -8.47 -16.73 -13.28
C SER A 420 -8.45 -18.21 -13.56
N THR A 421 -8.56 -19.03 -12.50
CA THR A 421 -8.72 -20.47 -12.58
C THR A 421 -9.83 -20.87 -11.60
N MET A 422 -10.89 -21.45 -12.12
CA MET A 422 -12.00 -21.93 -11.29
C MET A 422 -11.55 -23.06 -10.36
N PRO A 423 -12.12 -23.18 -9.15
CA PRO A 423 -11.91 -24.34 -8.31
C PRO A 423 -12.52 -25.58 -8.92
N ASP A 424 -11.98 -26.76 -8.61
CA ASP A 424 -12.54 -28.04 -9.00
C ASP A 424 -13.99 -28.20 -8.50
N SER A 425 -14.29 -27.65 -7.32
CA SER A 425 -15.63 -27.58 -6.74
C SER A 425 -15.82 -26.24 -6.02
N LEU A 426 -16.78 -25.43 -6.47
CA LEU A 426 -17.13 -24.17 -5.83
C LEU A 426 -17.66 -24.37 -4.40
N GLU A 427 -18.36 -25.46 -4.15
CA GLU A 427 -18.84 -25.82 -2.82
C GLU A 427 -17.68 -26.15 -1.87
N ASN A 428 -16.70 -26.92 -2.33
CA ASN A 428 -15.50 -27.21 -1.55
C ASN A 428 -14.67 -25.94 -1.28
N PHE A 429 -14.54 -25.07 -2.28
CA PHE A 429 -13.87 -23.76 -2.11
C PHE A 429 -14.57 -22.92 -1.04
N ARG A 430 -15.90 -22.79 -1.11
CA ARG A 430 -16.72 -22.06 -0.14
C ARG A 430 -16.52 -22.60 1.27
N HIS A 431 -16.66 -23.91 1.46
CA HIS A 431 -16.49 -24.56 2.76
C HIS A 431 -15.07 -24.39 3.31
N THR A 432 -14.07 -24.53 2.46
CA THR A 432 -12.66 -24.34 2.85
C THR A 432 -12.38 -22.89 3.24
N LEU A 433 -12.91 -21.91 2.50
CA LEU A 433 -12.79 -20.51 2.84
C LEU A 433 -13.44 -20.19 4.18
N ASP A 434 -14.69 -20.61 4.38
CA ASP A 434 -15.43 -20.39 5.64
C ASP A 434 -14.69 -21.01 6.84
N LYS A 435 -14.21 -22.24 6.69
CA LYS A 435 -13.44 -22.91 7.73
C LYS A 435 -12.12 -22.22 8.02
N ALA A 436 -11.42 -21.78 6.97
CA ALA A 436 -10.17 -21.03 7.12
C ALA A 436 -10.39 -19.72 7.86
N LEU A 437 -11.47 -18.99 7.59
CA LEU A 437 -11.83 -17.78 8.31
C LEU A 437 -12.12 -18.05 9.79
N GLN A 438 -12.82 -19.13 10.12
CA GLN A 438 -13.05 -19.56 11.51
C GLN A 438 -11.72 -19.87 12.21
N ASP A 439 -10.80 -20.57 11.56
CA ASP A 439 -9.50 -20.92 12.14
C ASP A 439 -8.58 -19.71 12.37
N ILE A 440 -8.77 -18.63 11.60
CA ILE A 440 -7.91 -17.43 11.63
C ILE A 440 -8.47 -16.37 12.56
N ASN A 441 -9.79 -16.30 12.70
CA ASN A 441 -10.49 -15.23 13.40
C ASN A 441 -11.47 -15.80 14.42
N SER A 442 -11.14 -15.66 15.71
CA SER A 442 -11.93 -16.19 16.82
C SER A 442 -13.33 -15.57 16.92
N ASP A 443 -13.48 -14.30 16.56
CA ASP A 443 -14.77 -13.61 16.59
C ASP A 443 -15.67 -14.10 15.47
N TYR A 444 -15.11 -14.31 14.28
CA TYR A 444 -15.82 -14.96 13.17
C TYR A 444 -16.23 -16.39 13.56
N GLU A 445 -15.33 -17.19 14.14
CA GLU A 445 -15.64 -18.55 14.64
C GLU A 445 -16.79 -18.54 15.64
N ALA A 446 -16.74 -17.63 16.62
CA ALA A 446 -17.79 -17.49 17.63
C ALA A 446 -19.16 -17.16 17.02
N LYS A 447 -19.21 -16.30 15.98
CA LYS A 447 -20.45 -15.96 15.30
C LYS A 447 -20.96 -17.08 14.37
N ARG A 448 -20.05 -17.89 13.82
CA ARG A 448 -20.36 -19.07 13.00
C ARG A 448 -20.86 -20.26 13.84
N HIS A 449 -20.69 -20.24 15.18
CA HIS A 449 -21.04 -21.36 16.04
C HIS A 449 -22.52 -21.76 15.88
N LYS A 450 -22.75 -22.98 15.39
CA LYS A 450 -24.08 -23.57 15.12
C LYS A 450 -25.00 -22.72 14.24
N ASP A 451 -24.44 -21.87 13.38
CA ASP A 451 -25.18 -20.96 12.48
C ASP A 451 -26.23 -20.08 13.21
N ILE A 452 -25.99 -19.74 14.47
CA ILE A 452 -26.96 -18.99 15.28
C ILE A 452 -27.02 -17.53 14.83
N THR A 453 -25.86 -16.88 14.72
CA THR A 453 -25.76 -15.46 14.36
C THR A 453 -25.39 -15.29 12.89
N LEU A 454 -24.37 -16.01 12.42
CA LEU A 454 -23.81 -15.91 11.08
C LEU A 454 -23.84 -17.30 10.42
N GLN A 455 -24.42 -17.41 9.23
CA GLN A 455 -24.39 -18.63 8.42
C GLN A 455 -23.08 -18.72 7.63
N GLU A 456 -22.84 -19.89 7.02
CA GLU A 456 -21.76 -20.08 6.06
C GLU A 456 -21.84 -19.02 4.95
N LEU A 457 -20.69 -18.52 4.57
CA LEU A 457 -20.57 -17.49 3.53
C LEU A 457 -21.12 -17.96 2.19
N GLU A 458 -21.58 -17.02 1.39
CA GLU A 458 -22.07 -17.23 0.04
C GLU A 458 -21.04 -16.73 -0.97
N ILE A 459 -20.79 -17.50 -2.05
CA ILE A 459 -19.91 -17.09 -3.13
C ILE A 459 -20.73 -16.88 -4.40
N ILE A 460 -20.57 -15.71 -4.99
CA ILE A 460 -21.02 -15.40 -6.34
C ILE A 460 -19.77 -15.29 -7.22
N VAL A 461 -19.77 -16.06 -8.30
CA VAL A 461 -18.69 -15.98 -9.29
C VAL A 461 -18.88 -14.73 -10.12
N ALA A 462 -17.88 -13.90 -10.12
CA ALA A 462 -17.83 -12.73 -10.99
C ALA A 462 -17.50 -13.16 -12.41
N ARG A 463 -18.16 -12.55 -13.39
CA ARG A 463 -17.76 -12.70 -14.79
C ARG A 463 -16.36 -12.13 -15.02
N PRO A 464 -15.66 -12.56 -16.07
CA PRO A 464 -14.35 -12.00 -16.42
C PRO A 464 -14.40 -10.48 -16.59
N ASN A 465 -13.39 -9.80 -16.03
CA ASN A 465 -13.21 -8.35 -16.06
C ASN A 465 -14.32 -7.53 -15.36
N LEU A 466 -15.11 -8.13 -14.48
CA LEU A 466 -16.18 -7.43 -13.78
C LEU A 466 -15.65 -6.22 -12.99
N PHE A 467 -14.64 -6.44 -12.18
CA PHE A 467 -14.05 -5.38 -11.33
C PHE A 467 -13.35 -4.29 -12.14
N HIS A 468 -12.73 -4.67 -13.24
CA HIS A 468 -12.16 -3.73 -14.21
C HIS A 468 -13.25 -2.84 -14.81
N ASP A 469 -14.34 -3.42 -15.30
CA ASP A 469 -15.45 -2.68 -15.90
C ASP A 469 -16.14 -1.77 -14.88
N TRP A 470 -16.31 -2.24 -13.64
CA TRP A 470 -16.86 -1.41 -12.57
C TRP A 470 -15.96 -0.20 -12.27
N LEU A 471 -14.65 -0.39 -12.17
CA LEU A 471 -13.70 0.71 -12.00
C LEU A 471 -13.72 1.67 -13.20
N LYS A 472 -13.84 1.15 -14.42
CA LYS A 472 -13.96 1.95 -15.66
C LYS A 472 -15.21 2.81 -15.62
N GLN A 473 -16.36 2.23 -15.27
CA GLN A 473 -17.63 2.96 -15.16
C GLN A 473 -17.57 4.07 -14.09
N LYS A 474 -16.82 3.87 -13.02
CA LYS A 474 -16.58 4.88 -11.99
C LYS A 474 -15.54 5.94 -12.39
N GLY A 475 -14.96 5.89 -13.57
CA GLY A 475 -13.86 6.78 -13.98
C GLY A 475 -12.59 6.57 -13.16
N LYS A 476 -12.41 5.38 -12.60
CA LYS A 476 -11.33 5.04 -11.65
C LYS A 476 -10.34 4.01 -12.24
N LEU A 477 -10.34 3.83 -13.55
CA LEU A 477 -9.40 2.94 -14.23
C LEU A 477 -8.06 3.65 -14.41
N GLY A 478 -7.00 2.94 -14.04
CA GLY A 478 -5.65 3.53 -14.00
C GLY A 478 -5.46 4.42 -12.77
N GLY A 479 -4.33 4.37 -12.14
CA GLY A 479 -4.10 5.06 -10.89
C GLY A 479 -4.20 4.13 -9.67
N GLN A 480 -4.23 4.69 -8.47
CA GLN A 480 -4.25 3.93 -7.20
C GLN A 480 -5.64 3.47 -6.78
N HIS A 481 -6.60 3.38 -7.71
CA HIS A 481 -7.95 2.94 -7.38
C HIS A 481 -7.98 1.43 -7.13
N LYS A 482 -8.55 1.05 -6.00
CA LYS A 482 -8.66 -0.35 -5.56
C LYS A 482 -10.12 -0.72 -5.41
N VAL A 483 -10.43 -1.97 -5.71
CA VAL A 483 -11.72 -2.56 -5.37
C VAL A 483 -11.85 -2.59 -3.83
N PRO A 484 -12.97 -2.13 -3.25
CA PRO A 484 -13.25 -2.30 -1.83
C PRO A 484 -13.42 -3.77 -1.51
N ARG A 485 -12.40 -4.38 -0.89
CA ARG A 485 -12.36 -5.83 -0.63
C ARG A 485 -13.33 -6.27 0.45
N LEU A 486 -13.44 -5.50 1.51
CA LEU A 486 -14.41 -5.71 2.57
C LEU A 486 -15.17 -4.41 2.85
N SER A 487 -16.45 -4.49 3.06
CA SER A 487 -17.32 -3.34 3.38
C SER A 487 -18.37 -3.72 4.40
N ASN A 488 -18.64 -2.85 5.39
CA ASN A 488 -19.74 -3.00 6.33
C ASN A 488 -21.13 -2.72 5.72
N ASN A 489 -21.17 -2.09 4.54
CA ASN A 489 -22.38 -1.84 3.78
C ASN A 489 -22.33 -2.55 2.41
N ARG A 490 -23.46 -2.55 1.71
CA ARG A 490 -23.60 -3.26 0.44
C ARG A 490 -23.48 -2.37 -0.80
N ASP A 491 -23.22 -1.08 -0.65
CA ASP A 491 -23.29 -0.13 -1.77
C ASP A 491 -22.42 -0.56 -2.96
N TYR A 492 -21.19 -0.93 -2.71
CA TYR A 492 -20.25 -1.34 -3.76
C TYR A 492 -20.59 -2.70 -4.36
N ILE A 493 -20.89 -3.69 -3.51
CA ILE A 493 -21.17 -5.04 -4.01
C ILE A 493 -22.48 -5.07 -4.82
N GLU A 494 -23.48 -4.29 -4.44
CA GLU A 494 -24.74 -4.18 -5.21
C GLU A 494 -24.54 -3.56 -6.60
N GLU A 495 -23.64 -2.56 -6.71
CA GLU A 495 -23.28 -2.00 -8.00
C GLU A 495 -22.57 -3.04 -8.89
N MET A 496 -21.63 -3.78 -8.32
CA MET A 496 -20.90 -4.83 -9.03
C MET A 496 -21.82 -5.97 -9.45
N LEU A 497 -22.74 -6.39 -8.57
CA LEU A 497 -23.73 -7.44 -8.87
C LEU A 497 -24.64 -7.05 -10.03
N LYS A 498 -25.03 -5.78 -10.16
CA LYS A 498 -25.81 -5.27 -11.32
C LYS A 498 -25.06 -5.37 -12.64
N LEU A 499 -23.73 -5.37 -12.61
CA LEU A 499 -22.88 -5.54 -13.78
C LEU A 499 -22.51 -7.00 -14.06
N ASN A 500 -22.79 -7.90 -13.13
CA ASN A 500 -22.46 -9.32 -13.21
C ASN A 500 -23.54 -10.12 -13.97
N ILE A 501 -23.97 -9.60 -15.12
CA ILE A 501 -25.02 -10.17 -15.95
C ILE A 501 -24.39 -10.91 -17.12
#